data_22e3b56f8d83b2ddc5540b15a9d4b621
#
_entry.id   22e3b56f8d83b2ddc5540b15a9d4b621
#
_cell.length_a   1.000
_cell.length_b   1.000
_cell.length_c   1.000
_cell.angle_alpha   90.00
_cell.angle_beta   90.00
_cell.angle_gamma   90.00
#
_symmetry.space_group_name_H-M   'P 1'
#
loop_
_entity.id
_entity.type
_entity.pdbx_description
1 polymer ?
#
loop_
_entity_poly.entity_id
_entity_poly.type
_entity_poly.pdbx_seq_one_letter_code
_entity_poly.pdbx_strand_id
1 'polypeptide(L)'
;IENGFYYDADFGEYSLTEKDLVEIEKKFLEFARQKFEFKMRSASKAEALAYYKKENNPFKTELIENLEDGTITFCDHADFTDLCRGGHIPNTGSIKAIKLTNIAGAYWRGDETKPQLPRVYGISFPKQKQLTEYLELVEEAKKRDHRKLGKELELFTFSQKVGQGLPLWLPKGAALRERLENFLKAAQNKAGYEQVISPHIGSKELYMTSGHYEKYGADSFQPIQTPAEGEEFLLKPMNCPHHCEIYNAKPWSYRDLPKRYAEFGTVYRYEQSGELHGLTRVRGF
;
A
#
# COMPACT_ATOMS: atom_id res chain seq x y z
N ILE A 1 -8.84 -2.00 -4.72
CA ILE A 1 -7.86 -0.93 -4.91
C ILE A 1 -8.46 0.40 -4.50
N GLU A 2 -7.63 1.34 -4.12
CA GLU A 2 -8.07 2.63 -3.59
C GLU A 2 -8.83 3.45 -4.65
N ASN A 3 -8.34 3.43 -5.89
CA ASN A 3 -8.97 4.14 -6.99
C ASN A 3 -9.16 3.23 -8.21
N GLY A 4 -10.41 3.13 -8.69
CA GLY A 4 -10.74 2.35 -9.88
C GLY A 4 -11.03 0.87 -9.62
N PHE A 5 -10.75 0.04 -10.59
CA PHE A 5 -10.97 -1.40 -10.56
C PHE A 5 -9.80 -2.14 -11.24
N TYR A 6 -9.74 -3.44 -11.03
CA TYR A 6 -8.90 -4.33 -11.82
C TYR A 6 -9.67 -5.61 -12.17
N TYR A 7 -9.21 -6.28 -13.19
CA TYR A 7 -9.70 -7.59 -13.60
C TYR A 7 -8.55 -8.50 -13.99
N ASP A 8 -8.53 -9.70 -13.44
CA ASP A 8 -7.56 -10.73 -13.77
C ASP A 8 -8.19 -11.68 -14.79
N ALA A 9 -7.52 -11.90 -15.90
CA ALA A 9 -8.02 -12.78 -16.96
C ALA A 9 -6.90 -13.67 -17.50
N ASP A 10 -7.26 -14.90 -17.82
CA ASP A 10 -6.39 -15.81 -18.54
C ASP A 10 -6.68 -15.70 -20.05
N PHE A 11 -5.69 -15.28 -20.81
CA PHE A 11 -5.75 -15.16 -22.26
C PHE A 11 -5.04 -16.32 -22.98
N GLY A 12 -4.69 -17.38 -22.25
CA GLY A 12 -3.90 -18.48 -22.79
C GLY A 12 -2.54 -18.00 -23.31
N GLU A 13 -2.22 -18.30 -24.55
CA GLU A 13 -0.95 -17.89 -25.18
C GLU A 13 -0.94 -16.43 -25.68
N TYR A 14 -2.09 -15.73 -25.62
CA TYR A 14 -2.18 -14.35 -26.09
C TYR A 14 -1.64 -13.36 -25.08
N SER A 15 -0.69 -12.54 -25.50
CA SER A 15 -0.13 -11.46 -24.67
C SER A 15 -0.86 -10.15 -24.92
N LEU A 16 -1.56 -9.65 -23.93
CA LEU A 16 -2.30 -8.39 -23.99
C LEU A 16 -1.36 -7.20 -24.19
N THR A 17 -1.71 -6.28 -25.06
CA THR A 17 -0.92 -5.09 -25.39
C THR A 17 -1.69 -3.80 -25.12
N GLU A 18 -1.01 -2.66 -25.12
CA GLU A 18 -1.67 -1.34 -24.97
C GLU A 18 -2.69 -1.05 -26.08
N LYS A 19 -2.51 -1.63 -27.29
CA LYS A 19 -3.47 -1.46 -28.38
C LYS A 19 -4.78 -2.16 -28.08
N ASP A 20 -4.72 -3.32 -27.43
CA ASP A 20 -5.91 -4.06 -27.04
C ASP A 20 -6.73 -3.31 -26.00
N LEU A 21 -6.06 -2.56 -25.10
CA LEU A 21 -6.76 -1.73 -24.10
C LEU A 21 -7.69 -0.72 -24.77
N VAL A 22 -7.28 -0.13 -25.88
CA VAL A 22 -8.11 0.85 -26.62
C VAL A 22 -9.37 0.19 -27.19
N GLU A 23 -9.21 -1.01 -27.76
CA GLU A 23 -10.37 -1.75 -28.28
C GLU A 23 -11.29 -2.26 -27.16
N ILE A 24 -10.73 -2.68 -26.04
CA ILE A 24 -11.51 -3.06 -24.85
C ILE A 24 -12.29 -1.86 -24.30
N GLU A 25 -11.68 -0.67 -24.18
CA GLU A 25 -12.36 0.56 -23.75
C GLU A 25 -13.56 0.87 -24.66
N LYS A 26 -13.37 0.76 -25.96
CA LYS A 26 -14.41 0.99 -26.94
C LYS A 26 -15.58 0.02 -26.80
N LYS A 27 -15.28 -1.27 -26.70
CA LYS A 27 -16.27 -2.32 -26.46
C LYS A 27 -16.99 -2.12 -25.12
N PHE A 28 -16.25 -1.77 -24.07
CA PHE A 28 -16.84 -1.49 -22.78
C PHE A 28 -17.88 -0.37 -22.84
N LEU A 29 -17.60 0.73 -23.55
CA LEU A 29 -18.55 1.83 -23.73
C LEU A 29 -19.73 1.44 -24.64
N GLU A 30 -19.53 0.56 -25.61
CA GLU A 30 -20.63 0.00 -26.42
C GLU A 30 -21.62 -0.78 -25.54
N PHE A 31 -21.11 -1.65 -24.64
CA PHE A 31 -21.94 -2.38 -23.67
C PHE A 31 -22.60 -1.44 -22.66
N ALA A 32 -21.86 -0.45 -22.16
CA ALA A 32 -22.40 0.52 -21.21
C ALA A 32 -23.64 1.27 -21.79
N ARG A 33 -23.61 1.61 -23.07
CA ARG A 33 -24.72 2.30 -23.76
C ARG A 33 -26.00 1.45 -23.87
N GLN A 34 -25.89 0.13 -23.78
CA GLN A 34 -27.04 -0.78 -23.85
C GLN A 34 -27.86 -0.82 -22.57
N LYS A 35 -27.32 -0.23 -21.46
CA LYS A 35 -27.99 -0.12 -20.17
C LYS A 35 -28.42 -1.46 -19.56
N PHE A 36 -27.59 -2.48 -19.68
CA PHE A 36 -27.86 -3.78 -19.08
C PHE A 36 -27.99 -3.67 -17.57
N GLU A 37 -28.98 -4.34 -17.01
CA GLU A 37 -29.18 -4.46 -15.58
C GLU A 37 -28.26 -5.49 -14.98
N PHE A 38 -27.86 -5.28 -13.73
CA PHE A 38 -27.14 -6.26 -12.92
C PHE A 38 -28.17 -7.04 -12.08
N LYS A 39 -28.25 -8.35 -12.30
CA LYS A 39 -29.17 -9.23 -11.59
C LYS A 39 -28.43 -10.16 -10.66
N MET A 40 -28.60 -9.94 -9.36
CA MET A 40 -28.03 -10.80 -8.34
C MET A 40 -28.93 -12.02 -8.12
N ARG A 41 -28.30 -13.21 -8.05
CA ARG A 41 -28.97 -14.44 -7.65
C ARG A 41 -28.09 -15.28 -6.72
N SER A 42 -28.71 -15.97 -5.78
CA SER A 42 -28.03 -16.98 -4.97
C SER A 42 -27.90 -18.28 -5.74
N ALA A 43 -26.82 -19.00 -5.49
CA ALA A 43 -26.57 -20.31 -6.04
C ALA A 43 -26.07 -21.27 -4.96
N SER A 44 -26.40 -22.54 -5.08
CA SER A 44 -25.81 -23.57 -4.26
C SER A 44 -24.35 -23.81 -4.68
N LYS A 45 -23.55 -24.31 -3.76
CA LYS A 45 -22.14 -24.66 -4.05
C LYS A 45 -22.03 -25.65 -5.22
N ALA A 46 -22.94 -26.62 -5.26
CA ALA A 46 -22.99 -27.61 -6.34
C ALA A 46 -23.28 -26.97 -7.72
N GLU A 47 -24.26 -26.05 -7.79
CA GLU A 47 -24.58 -25.30 -9.00
C GLU A 47 -23.41 -24.46 -9.47
N ALA A 48 -22.77 -23.70 -8.55
CA ALA A 48 -21.65 -22.84 -8.84
C ALA A 48 -20.42 -23.62 -9.35
N LEU A 49 -20.11 -24.76 -8.73
CA LEU A 49 -19.03 -25.64 -9.20
C LEU A 49 -19.34 -26.24 -10.57
N ALA A 50 -20.59 -26.67 -10.82
CA ALA A 50 -21.00 -27.21 -12.12
C ALA A 50 -20.87 -26.15 -13.24
N TYR A 51 -21.28 -24.90 -12.94
CA TYR A 51 -21.16 -23.79 -13.88
C TYR A 51 -19.70 -23.54 -14.29
N TYR A 52 -18.80 -23.31 -13.34
CA TYR A 52 -17.41 -22.96 -13.67
C TYR A 52 -16.57 -24.16 -14.17
N LYS A 53 -16.93 -25.39 -13.84
CA LYS A 53 -16.36 -26.58 -14.49
C LYS A 53 -16.75 -26.66 -15.97
N LYS A 54 -18.00 -26.32 -16.31
CA LYS A 54 -18.45 -26.23 -17.70
C LYS A 54 -17.72 -25.14 -18.49
N GLU A 55 -17.48 -23.99 -17.83
CA GLU A 55 -16.74 -22.87 -18.38
C GLU A 55 -15.21 -23.08 -18.40
N ASN A 56 -14.70 -24.24 -17.97
CA ASN A 56 -13.26 -24.52 -17.87
C ASN A 56 -12.48 -23.46 -17.05
N ASN A 57 -13.08 -22.93 -15.98
CA ASN A 57 -12.46 -21.91 -15.16
C ASN A 57 -11.95 -22.49 -13.84
N PRO A 58 -10.67 -22.92 -13.77
CA PRO A 58 -10.10 -23.52 -12.57
C PRO A 58 -9.97 -22.53 -11.42
N PHE A 59 -9.74 -21.24 -11.71
CA PHE A 59 -9.56 -20.20 -10.73
C PHE A 59 -10.84 -19.93 -9.93
N LYS A 60 -11.98 -19.81 -10.62
CA LYS A 60 -13.28 -19.65 -9.95
C LYS A 60 -13.72 -20.94 -9.24
N THR A 61 -13.39 -22.09 -9.78
CA THR A 61 -13.63 -23.39 -9.13
C THR A 61 -12.90 -23.46 -7.79
N GLU A 62 -11.61 -23.15 -7.74
CA GLU A 62 -10.82 -23.08 -6.50
C GLU A 62 -11.41 -22.10 -5.47
N LEU A 63 -11.88 -20.92 -5.93
CA LEU A 63 -12.51 -19.95 -5.03
C LEU A 63 -13.77 -20.52 -4.39
N ILE A 64 -14.64 -21.18 -5.18
CA ILE A 64 -15.91 -21.74 -4.69
C ILE A 64 -15.70 -22.90 -3.73
N GLU A 65 -14.68 -23.72 -3.95
CA GLU A 65 -14.32 -24.82 -3.05
C GLU A 65 -14.04 -24.35 -1.61
N ASN A 66 -13.54 -23.13 -1.48
CA ASN A 66 -13.23 -22.51 -0.18
C ASN A 66 -14.40 -21.68 0.40
N LEU A 67 -15.54 -21.57 -0.27
CA LEU A 67 -16.71 -20.85 0.22
C LEU A 67 -17.69 -21.79 0.92
N GLU A 68 -18.42 -21.24 1.90
CA GLU A 68 -19.52 -21.96 2.57
C GLU A 68 -20.74 -22.00 1.66
N ASP A 69 -21.47 -23.13 1.69
CA ASP A 69 -22.74 -23.24 0.96
C ASP A 69 -23.77 -22.25 1.52
N GLY A 70 -24.55 -21.64 0.65
CA GLY A 70 -25.53 -20.61 1.01
C GLY A 70 -24.96 -19.17 1.03
N THR A 71 -23.64 -18.99 0.91
CA THR A 71 -23.02 -17.66 0.81
C THR A 71 -22.66 -17.26 -0.61
N ILE A 72 -22.91 -18.13 -1.59
CA ILE A 72 -22.48 -17.97 -2.99
C ILE A 72 -23.55 -17.20 -3.75
N THR A 73 -23.12 -16.10 -4.37
CA THR A 73 -23.98 -15.27 -5.21
C THR A 73 -23.34 -15.03 -6.58
N PHE A 74 -24.17 -15.04 -7.59
CA PHE A 74 -23.84 -14.66 -8.95
C PHE A 74 -24.42 -13.29 -9.30
N CYS A 75 -23.75 -12.60 -10.17
CA CYS A 75 -24.30 -11.45 -10.88
C CYS A 75 -24.41 -11.76 -12.36
N ASP A 76 -25.61 -11.74 -12.87
CA ASP A 76 -25.92 -11.89 -14.29
C ASP A 76 -26.02 -10.52 -14.94
N HIS A 77 -25.38 -10.34 -16.08
CA HIS A 77 -25.26 -9.08 -16.79
C HIS A 77 -25.22 -9.38 -18.30
N ALA A 78 -26.32 -9.17 -18.98
CA ALA A 78 -26.56 -9.64 -20.33
C ALA A 78 -26.33 -11.17 -20.44
N ASP A 79 -25.38 -11.59 -21.26
CA ASP A 79 -24.96 -12.97 -21.46
C ASP A 79 -23.76 -13.39 -20.59
N PHE A 80 -23.29 -12.49 -19.70
CA PHE A 80 -22.17 -12.73 -18.82
C PHE A 80 -22.63 -12.96 -17.37
N THR A 81 -22.05 -13.96 -16.74
CA THR A 81 -22.30 -14.32 -15.33
C THR A 81 -20.99 -14.42 -14.59
N ASP A 82 -20.90 -13.78 -13.42
CA ASP A 82 -19.73 -13.91 -12.56
C ASP A 82 -20.08 -14.02 -11.07
N LEU A 83 -19.16 -14.61 -10.30
CA LEU A 83 -19.22 -14.59 -8.84
C LEU A 83 -19.12 -13.16 -8.33
N CYS A 84 -20.09 -12.74 -7.52
CA CYS A 84 -20.10 -11.39 -6.98
C CYS A 84 -20.80 -11.32 -5.62
N ARG A 85 -20.30 -10.44 -4.76
CA ARG A 85 -20.90 -10.17 -3.44
C ARG A 85 -21.92 -9.04 -3.45
N GLY A 86 -22.19 -8.42 -4.60
CA GLY A 86 -23.12 -7.30 -4.75
C GLY A 86 -22.44 -5.93 -4.76
N GLY A 87 -23.24 -4.89 -4.54
CA GLY A 87 -22.75 -3.51 -4.57
C GLY A 87 -22.71 -2.89 -5.97
N HIS A 88 -23.59 -3.35 -6.89
CA HIS A 88 -23.65 -2.84 -8.27
C HIS A 88 -24.51 -1.58 -8.39
N ILE A 89 -24.17 -0.78 -9.41
CA ILE A 89 -25.07 0.26 -9.94
C ILE A 89 -26.30 -0.39 -10.59
N PRO A 90 -27.44 0.32 -10.72
CA PRO A 90 -28.66 -0.27 -11.26
C PRO A 90 -28.52 -0.84 -12.66
N ASN A 91 -27.76 -0.18 -13.52
CA ASN A 91 -27.44 -0.65 -14.86
C ASN A 91 -26.15 0.01 -15.38
N THR A 92 -25.60 -0.54 -16.44
CA THR A 92 -24.35 -0.08 -17.06
C THR A 92 -24.42 1.32 -17.64
N GLY A 93 -25.62 1.86 -17.87
CA GLY A 93 -25.83 3.17 -18.48
C GLY A 93 -25.31 4.36 -17.66
N SER A 94 -24.98 4.16 -16.39
CA SER A 94 -24.35 5.18 -15.54
C SER A 94 -22.87 5.40 -15.87
N ILE A 95 -22.23 4.46 -16.54
CA ILE A 95 -20.81 4.55 -16.92
C ILE A 95 -20.74 5.31 -18.26
N LYS A 96 -20.19 6.52 -18.23
CA LYS A 96 -20.05 7.37 -19.43
C LYS A 96 -18.62 7.52 -19.89
N ALA A 97 -17.66 7.27 -19.03
CA ALA A 97 -16.25 7.41 -19.33
C ALA A 97 -15.46 6.30 -18.64
N ILE A 98 -14.50 5.72 -19.35
CA ILE A 98 -13.59 4.70 -18.87
C ILE A 98 -12.19 4.96 -19.41
N LYS A 99 -11.18 4.59 -18.66
CA LYS A 99 -9.79 4.48 -19.09
C LYS A 99 -9.18 3.22 -18.49
N LEU A 100 -8.62 2.37 -19.32
CA LEU A 100 -7.75 1.29 -18.89
C LEU A 100 -6.33 1.85 -18.76
N THR A 101 -5.76 1.73 -17.58
CA THR A 101 -4.56 2.50 -17.22
C THR A 101 -3.28 1.71 -17.29
N ASN A 102 -3.34 0.40 -17.05
CA ASN A 102 -2.15 -0.43 -16.98
C ASN A 102 -2.47 -1.91 -17.15
N ILE A 103 -1.47 -2.68 -17.60
CA ILE A 103 -1.44 -4.14 -17.57
C ILE A 103 -0.26 -4.55 -16.69
N ALA A 104 -0.48 -5.43 -15.73
CA ALA A 104 0.56 -5.99 -14.89
C ALA A 104 0.36 -7.51 -14.74
N GLY A 105 1.43 -8.26 -14.46
CA GLY A 105 1.33 -9.64 -14.03
C GLY A 105 0.96 -9.71 -12.55
N ALA A 106 0.01 -10.55 -12.19
CA ALA A 106 -0.36 -10.80 -10.80
C ALA A 106 -0.46 -12.30 -10.54
N TYR A 107 0.26 -12.78 -9.54
CA TYR A 107 0.14 -14.19 -9.12
C TYR A 107 -1.25 -14.44 -8.54
N TRP A 108 -1.83 -15.57 -8.91
CA TRP A 108 -3.13 -15.97 -8.39
C TRP A 108 -3.14 -16.00 -6.86
N ARG A 109 -4.02 -15.20 -6.25
CA ARG A 109 -4.14 -14.99 -4.80
C ARG A 109 -2.87 -14.46 -4.11
N GLY A 110 -1.95 -13.86 -4.86
CA GLY A 110 -0.69 -13.34 -4.32
C GLY A 110 0.35 -14.43 -4.00
N ASP A 111 0.16 -15.64 -4.45
CA ASP A 111 1.03 -16.78 -4.20
C ASP A 111 1.98 -16.96 -5.40
N GLU A 112 3.27 -16.72 -5.18
CA GLU A 112 4.31 -16.79 -6.22
C GLU A 112 4.50 -18.20 -6.82
N THR A 113 3.98 -19.24 -6.17
CA THR A 113 4.00 -20.62 -6.67
C THR A 113 2.88 -20.92 -7.65
N LYS A 114 1.90 -20.03 -7.76
CA LYS A 114 0.72 -20.17 -8.63
C LYS A 114 0.88 -19.44 -9.95
N PRO A 115 0.03 -19.74 -10.97
CA PRO A 115 0.08 -19.06 -12.25
C PRO A 115 -0.02 -17.53 -12.12
N GLN A 116 0.75 -16.83 -12.94
CA GLN A 116 0.67 -15.40 -13.10
C GLN A 116 -0.37 -15.06 -14.16
N LEU A 117 -1.35 -14.24 -13.80
CA LEU A 117 -2.41 -13.79 -14.71
C LEU A 117 -2.16 -12.33 -15.12
N PRO A 118 -2.47 -11.95 -16.36
CA PRO A 118 -2.57 -10.56 -16.75
C PRO A 118 -3.68 -9.86 -15.96
N ARG A 119 -3.31 -8.79 -15.27
CA ARG A 119 -4.19 -7.92 -14.50
C ARG A 119 -4.36 -6.60 -15.22
N VAL A 120 -5.56 -6.31 -15.68
CA VAL A 120 -5.91 -5.05 -16.32
C VAL A 120 -6.48 -4.09 -15.28
N TYR A 121 -5.89 -2.90 -15.17
CA TYR A 121 -6.36 -1.84 -14.31
C TYR A 121 -7.17 -0.82 -15.10
N GLY A 122 -8.22 -0.31 -14.48
CA GLY A 122 -9.05 0.70 -15.11
C GLY A 122 -9.72 1.62 -14.11
N ILE A 123 -10.22 2.73 -14.63
CA ILE A 123 -11.00 3.71 -13.88
C ILE A 123 -12.19 4.15 -14.71
N SER A 124 -13.34 4.37 -14.07
CA SER A 124 -14.55 4.80 -14.74
C SER A 124 -15.22 5.96 -14.00
N PHE A 125 -15.89 6.81 -14.77
CA PHE A 125 -16.61 7.97 -14.23
C PHE A 125 -18.00 8.13 -14.88
N PRO A 126 -18.95 8.74 -14.16
CA PRO A 126 -20.27 9.09 -14.72
C PRO A 126 -20.19 10.16 -15.81
N LYS A 127 -19.10 10.95 -15.88
CA LYS A 127 -18.92 12.05 -16.83
C LYS A 127 -17.52 12.05 -17.41
N GLN A 128 -17.40 12.31 -18.72
CA GLN A 128 -16.10 12.43 -19.39
C GLN A 128 -15.21 13.52 -18.79
N LYS A 129 -15.79 14.65 -18.38
CA LYS A 129 -15.05 15.73 -17.75
C LYS A 129 -14.31 15.28 -16.49
N GLN A 130 -14.95 14.47 -15.65
CA GLN A 130 -14.34 13.94 -14.43
C GLN A 130 -13.16 13.01 -14.73
N LEU A 131 -13.29 12.18 -15.76
CA LEU A 131 -12.17 11.34 -16.21
C LEU A 131 -10.99 12.19 -16.71
N THR A 132 -11.25 13.21 -17.50
CA THR A 132 -10.20 14.12 -18.01
C THR A 132 -9.49 14.82 -16.85
N GLU A 133 -10.23 15.43 -15.92
CA GLU A 133 -9.67 16.08 -14.74
C GLU A 133 -8.82 15.12 -13.88
N TYR A 134 -9.28 13.89 -13.72
CA TYR A 134 -8.53 12.87 -12.99
C TYR A 134 -7.23 12.48 -13.70
N LEU A 135 -7.26 12.28 -15.01
CA LEU A 135 -6.06 11.94 -15.79
C LEU A 135 -5.03 13.09 -15.80
N GLU A 136 -5.49 14.33 -15.89
CA GLU A 136 -4.63 15.51 -15.75
C GLU A 136 -3.97 15.56 -14.37
N LEU A 137 -4.73 15.27 -13.31
CA LEU A 137 -4.22 15.23 -11.94
C LEU A 137 -3.17 14.11 -11.75
N VAL A 138 -3.39 12.93 -12.36
CA VAL A 138 -2.42 11.83 -12.35
C VAL A 138 -1.13 12.22 -13.07
N GLU A 139 -1.22 12.87 -14.24
CA GLU A 139 -0.04 13.34 -14.98
C GLU A 139 0.73 14.44 -14.20
N GLU A 140 0.02 15.35 -13.55
CA GLU A 140 0.65 16.34 -12.67
C GLU A 140 1.34 15.67 -11.45
N ALA A 141 0.71 14.63 -10.87
CA ALA A 141 1.31 13.87 -9.78
C ALA A 141 2.61 13.17 -10.21
N LYS A 142 2.64 12.58 -11.42
CA LYS A 142 3.87 11.98 -11.99
C LYS A 142 5.00 12.98 -12.14
N LYS A 143 4.71 14.22 -12.57
CA LYS A 143 5.72 15.29 -12.67
C LYS A 143 6.30 15.69 -11.32
N ARG A 144 5.51 15.53 -10.25
CA ARG A 144 5.88 15.85 -8.86
C ARG A 144 6.41 14.65 -8.07
N ASP A 145 6.63 13.52 -8.70
CA ASP A 145 7.19 12.33 -8.03
C ASP A 145 8.52 12.70 -7.38
N HIS A 146 8.59 12.53 -6.06
CA HIS A 146 9.77 12.88 -5.27
C HIS A 146 11.03 12.14 -5.70
N ARG A 147 10.93 10.93 -6.26
CA ARG A 147 12.06 10.15 -6.78
C ARG A 147 12.65 10.82 -8.02
N LYS A 148 11.77 11.34 -8.91
CA LYS A 148 12.18 12.11 -10.08
C LYS A 148 12.81 13.43 -9.67
N LEU A 149 12.09 14.22 -8.89
CA LEU A 149 12.56 15.51 -8.40
C LEU A 149 13.82 15.39 -7.53
N GLY A 150 13.87 14.38 -6.68
CA GLY A 150 15.04 14.12 -5.84
C GLY A 150 16.32 13.88 -6.64
N LYS A 151 16.21 13.15 -7.76
CA LYS A 151 17.31 12.92 -8.68
C LYS A 151 17.67 14.18 -9.49
N GLU A 152 16.70 14.85 -10.09
CA GLU A 152 16.88 16.04 -10.93
C GLU A 152 17.47 17.22 -10.13
N LEU A 153 17.03 17.38 -8.89
CA LEU A 153 17.48 18.46 -8.00
C LEU A 153 18.68 18.06 -7.13
N GLU A 154 19.16 16.84 -7.23
CA GLU A 154 20.27 16.31 -6.42
C GLU A 154 20.01 16.41 -4.90
N LEU A 155 18.83 15.97 -4.46
CA LEU A 155 18.42 16.05 -3.05
C LEU A 155 18.86 14.82 -2.25
N PHE A 156 18.73 13.64 -2.81
CA PHE A 156 19.11 12.37 -2.17
C PHE A 156 19.43 11.31 -3.21
N THR A 157 20.08 10.24 -2.76
CA THR A 157 20.38 9.07 -3.58
C THR A 157 20.31 7.79 -2.74
N PHE A 158 20.29 6.65 -3.42
CA PHE A 158 20.42 5.32 -2.82
C PHE A 158 21.66 4.63 -3.37
N SER A 159 22.33 3.86 -2.54
CA SER A 159 23.50 3.07 -2.92
C SER A 159 23.32 1.61 -2.52
N GLN A 160 23.59 0.68 -3.42
CA GLN A 160 23.58 -0.75 -3.10
C GLN A 160 24.60 -1.11 -2.02
N LYS A 161 25.73 -0.40 -1.95
CA LYS A 161 26.77 -0.62 -0.94
C LYS A 161 26.34 -0.19 0.46
N VAL A 162 25.48 0.83 0.56
CA VAL A 162 24.89 1.27 1.84
C VAL A 162 23.73 0.37 2.24
N GLY A 163 22.96 -0.08 1.25
CA GLY A 163 21.79 -0.93 1.44
C GLY A 163 20.50 -0.30 0.89
N GLN A 164 19.58 -1.17 0.53
CA GLN A 164 18.26 -0.74 0.02
C GLN A 164 17.44 -0.08 1.13
N GLY A 165 16.72 0.98 0.78
CA GLY A 165 15.85 1.68 1.73
C GLY A 165 16.59 2.56 2.75
N LEU A 166 17.90 2.81 2.54
CA LEU A 166 18.71 3.72 3.35
C LEU A 166 19.10 4.93 2.50
N PRO A 167 18.34 6.04 2.55
CA PRO A 167 18.59 7.22 1.74
C PRO A 167 19.83 7.97 2.20
N LEU A 168 20.65 8.38 1.24
CA LEU A 168 21.77 9.29 1.43
C LEU A 168 21.34 10.70 1.04
N TRP A 169 21.30 11.59 1.99
CA TRP A 169 20.97 13.01 1.75
C TRP A 169 22.17 13.73 1.16
N LEU A 170 21.99 14.29 -0.03
CA LEU A 170 22.99 15.12 -0.68
C LEU A 170 22.97 16.54 -0.10
N PRO A 171 23.98 17.39 -0.36
CA PRO A 171 24.08 18.72 0.29
C PRO A 171 22.84 19.58 0.17
N LYS A 172 22.20 19.63 -1.01
CA LYS A 172 20.96 20.39 -1.22
C LYS A 172 19.79 19.81 -0.41
N GLY A 173 19.68 18.48 -0.38
CA GLY A 173 18.65 17.79 0.40
C GLY A 173 18.86 17.93 1.91
N ALA A 174 20.09 17.86 2.38
CA ALA A 174 20.42 18.08 3.78
C ALA A 174 20.06 19.51 4.21
N ALA A 175 20.40 20.53 3.40
CA ALA A 175 20.02 21.91 3.67
C ALA A 175 18.49 22.13 3.68
N LEU A 176 17.76 21.47 2.77
CA LEU A 176 16.30 21.51 2.76
C LEU A 176 15.72 20.87 4.05
N ARG A 177 16.21 19.69 4.42
CA ARG A 177 15.82 18.99 5.63
C ARG A 177 16.07 19.84 6.87
N GLU A 178 17.25 20.43 7.01
CA GLU A 178 17.61 21.31 8.13
C GLU A 178 16.65 22.50 8.26
N ARG A 179 16.30 23.16 7.15
CA ARG A 179 15.33 24.26 7.17
C ARG A 179 13.96 23.83 7.66
N LEU A 180 13.47 22.68 7.21
CA LEU A 180 12.19 22.13 7.65
C LEU A 180 12.23 21.73 9.14
N GLU A 181 13.30 21.09 9.57
CA GLU A 181 13.48 20.74 11.00
C GLU A 181 13.55 21.98 11.88
N ASN A 182 14.29 23.03 11.49
CA ASN A 182 14.37 24.27 12.23
C ASN A 182 13.03 25.00 12.33
N PHE A 183 12.26 25.01 11.25
CA PHE A 183 10.90 25.55 11.25
C PHE A 183 9.99 24.79 12.24
N LEU A 184 10.02 23.45 12.18
CA LEU A 184 9.22 22.62 13.08
C LEU A 184 9.68 22.75 14.55
N LYS A 185 10.99 22.79 14.83
CA LYS A 185 11.52 23.02 16.19
C LYS A 185 11.03 24.35 16.76
N ALA A 186 11.07 25.41 15.97
CA ALA A 186 10.56 26.72 16.39
C ALA A 186 9.05 26.68 16.71
N ALA A 187 8.26 26.02 15.87
CA ALA A 187 6.83 25.86 16.06
C ALA A 187 6.52 25.00 17.31
N GLN A 188 7.24 23.92 17.50
CA GLN A 188 7.11 23.02 18.66
C GLN A 188 7.47 23.74 19.96
N ASN A 189 8.59 24.46 20.00
CA ASN A 189 9.00 25.26 21.16
C ASN A 189 7.93 26.31 21.53
N LYS A 190 7.37 27.00 20.52
CA LYS A 190 6.26 27.93 20.72
C LYS A 190 5.01 27.27 21.30
N ALA A 191 4.77 26.00 20.96
CA ALA A 191 3.65 25.20 21.47
C ALA A 191 3.96 24.52 22.82
N GLY A 192 5.12 24.80 23.43
CA GLY A 192 5.53 24.29 24.75
C GLY A 192 6.08 22.86 24.72
N TYR A 193 6.62 22.41 23.56
CA TYR A 193 7.35 21.14 23.49
C TYR A 193 8.82 21.34 23.87
N GLU A 194 9.34 20.41 24.66
CA GLU A 194 10.75 20.30 25.03
C GLU A 194 11.44 19.30 24.09
N GLN A 195 12.56 19.69 23.49
CA GLN A 195 13.30 18.80 22.60
C GLN A 195 14.08 17.77 23.40
N VAL A 196 13.97 16.50 23.01
CA VAL A 196 14.72 15.37 23.57
C VAL A 196 15.50 14.66 22.47
N ILE A 197 16.50 13.89 22.86
CA ILE A 197 17.31 13.07 21.93
C ILE A 197 17.48 11.70 22.58
N SER A 198 17.13 10.66 21.84
CA SER A 198 17.29 9.28 22.26
C SER A 198 18.30 8.52 21.40
N PRO A 199 19.00 7.49 21.94
CA PRO A 199 19.96 6.70 21.17
C PRO A 199 19.28 5.91 20.05
N HIS A 200 20.07 5.46 19.06
CA HIS A 200 19.60 4.67 17.92
C HIS A 200 19.28 3.22 18.27
N ILE A 201 19.87 2.72 19.34
CA ILE A 201 19.69 1.35 19.85
C ILE A 201 19.15 1.39 21.28
N GLY A 202 18.48 0.33 21.68
CA GLY A 202 18.02 0.11 23.04
C GLY A 202 18.06 -1.38 23.37
N SER A 203 18.07 -1.72 24.68
CA SER A 203 18.03 -3.13 25.08
C SER A 203 16.76 -3.81 24.57
N LYS A 204 16.84 -5.07 24.20
CA LYS A 204 15.68 -5.86 23.77
C LYS A 204 14.58 -5.87 24.85
N GLU A 205 14.95 -5.89 26.13
CA GLU A 205 14.03 -5.87 27.25
C GLU A 205 13.11 -4.64 27.25
N LEU A 206 13.63 -3.46 26.88
CA LEU A 206 12.82 -2.24 26.75
C LEU A 206 11.68 -2.43 25.74
N TYR A 207 11.95 -3.07 24.62
CA TYR A 207 10.95 -3.32 23.58
C TYR A 207 10.02 -4.48 23.90
N MET A 208 10.47 -5.43 24.70
CA MET A 208 9.61 -6.49 25.24
C MET A 208 8.63 -5.91 26.27
N THR A 209 9.12 -5.14 27.24
CA THR A 209 8.30 -4.48 28.26
C THR A 209 7.25 -3.56 27.66
N SER A 210 7.58 -2.84 26.61
CA SER A 210 6.66 -1.94 25.92
C SER A 210 5.75 -2.62 24.90
N GLY A 211 5.87 -3.94 24.69
CA GLY A 211 5.08 -4.72 23.72
C GLY A 211 5.46 -4.50 22.25
N HIS A 212 6.46 -3.66 21.96
CA HIS A 212 6.86 -3.35 20.59
C HIS A 212 7.53 -4.54 19.89
N TYR A 213 8.31 -5.34 20.62
CA TYR A 213 8.99 -6.49 20.07
C TYR A 213 8.00 -7.58 19.63
N GLU A 214 7.00 -7.86 20.43
CA GLU A 214 5.96 -8.85 20.11
C GLU A 214 5.12 -8.41 18.91
N LYS A 215 4.73 -7.14 18.88
CA LYS A 215 3.85 -6.61 17.82
C LYS A 215 4.56 -6.37 16.48
N TYR A 216 5.80 -5.90 16.52
CA TYR A 216 6.55 -5.45 15.33
C TYR A 216 7.85 -6.23 15.10
N GLY A 217 8.06 -7.35 15.78
CA GLY A 217 9.31 -8.12 15.68
C GLY A 217 9.63 -8.60 14.27
N ALA A 218 8.59 -8.95 13.48
CA ALA A 218 8.76 -9.35 12.08
C ALA A 218 9.23 -8.19 11.18
N ASP A 219 8.84 -6.95 11.51
CA ASP A 219 9.21 -5.73 10.77
C ASP A 219 10.44 -5.03 11.36
N SER A 220 11.07 -5.61 12.36
CA SER A 220 12.26 -5.08 13.00
C SER A 220 13.54 -5.76 12.48
N PHE A 221 14.66 -5.04 12.53
CA PHE A 221 15.95 -5.69 12.35
C PHE A 221 16.18 -6.72 13.45
N GLN A 222 16.87 -7.81 13.11
CA GLN A 222 17.22 -8.85 14.10
C GLN A 222 18.04 -8.25 15.24
N PRO A 223 17.93 -8.80 16.47
CA PRO A 223 18.71 -8.34 17.61
C PRO A 223 20.20 -8.34 17.36
N ILE A 224 20.86 -7.28 17.78
CA ILE A 224 22.32 -7.16 17.74
C ILE A 224 22.85 -7.89 18.96
N GLN A 225 23.66 -8.92 18.74
CA GLN A 225 24.38 -9.65 19.78
C GLN A 225 25.59 -8.86 20.23
N THR A 226 25.86 -8.83 21.53
CA THR A 226 27.09 -8.27 22.10
C THR A 226 28.05 -9.38 22.54
N PRO A 227 29.32 -9.05 22.88
CA PRO A 227 30.23 -10.01 23.48
C PRO A 227 29.79 -10.55 24.84
N ALA A 228 28.88 -9.86 25.54
CA ALA A 228 28.31 -10.30 26.81
C ALA A 228 27.17 -11.29 26.54
N GLU A 229 27.26 -12.47 27.14
CA GLU A 229 26.26 -13.52 26.97
C GLU A 229 24.88 -13.05 27.50
N GLY A 230 23.85 -13.20 26.66
CA GLY A 230 22.46 -12.82 26.99
C GLY A 230 22.14 -11.33 26.84
N GLU A 231 23.10 -10.50 26.44
CA GLU A 231 22.86 -9.08 26.18
C GLU A 231 22.54 -8.85 24.71
N GLU A 232 21.32 -8.37 24.43
CA GLU A 232 20.83 -8.08 23.09
C GLU A 232 20.30 -6.67 22.97
N PHE A 233 20.65 -6.00 21.87
CA PHE A 233 20.11 -4.67 21.51
C PHE A 233 19.33 -4.72 20.22
N LEU A 234 18.41 -3.78 20.07
CA LEU A 234 17.64 -3.56 18.83
C LEU A 234 17.86 -2.17 18.29
N LEU A 235 17.92 -2.05 16.97
CA LEU A 235 17.70 -0.76 16.31
C LEU A 235 16.27 -0.31 16.62
N LYS A 236 16.08 0.89 17.13
CA LYS A 236 14.75 1.35 17.56
C LYS A 236 13.77 1.45 16.40
N PRO A 237 12.64 0.74 16.42
CA PRO A 237 11.61 0.85 15.41
C PRO A 237 10.69 2.06 15.64
N MET A 238 10.68 2.58 16.86
CA MET A 238 9.87 3.70 17.33
C MET A 238 10.59 4.43 18.49
N ASN A 239 10.27 5.72 18.66
CA ASN A 239 10.83 6.54 19.75
C ASN A 239 10.08 6.35 21.09
N CYS A 240 8.84 5.86 21.05
CA CYS A 240 7.94 5.80 22.21
C CYS A 240 8.57 5.17 23.47
N PRO A 241 9.22 3.99 23.41
CA PRO A 241 9.80 3.38 24.61
C PRO A 241 10.85 4.26 25.28
N HIS A 242 11.73 4.89 24.48
CA HIS A 242 12.75 5.80 25.00
C HIS A 242 12.14 7.07 25.62
N HIS A 243 11.06 7.61 25.04
CA HIS A 243 10.37 8.77 25.60
C HIS A 243 9.70 8.43 26.94
N CYS A 244 9.19 7.19 27.10
CA CYS A 244 8.70 6.72 28.39
C CYS A 244 9.81 6.70 29.44
N GLU A 245 11.01 6.23 29.09
CA GLU A 245 12.16 6.22 29.99
C GLU A 245 12.63 7.65 30.35
N ILE A 246 12.63 8.57 29.38
CA ILE A 246 12.89 10.00 29.66
C ILE A 246 11.84 10.56 30.62
N TYR A 247 10.58 10.20 30.46
CA TYR A 247 9.53 10.62 31.39
C TYR A 247 9.73 10.02 32.77
N ASN A 248 10.13 8.77 32.88
CA ASN A 248 10.37 8.04 34.12
C ASN A 248 11.66 8.45 34.82
N ALA A 249 12.53 9.27 34.22
CA ALA A 249 13.82 9.67 34.79
C ALA A 249 13.69 10.45 36.10
N LYS A 250 12.50 10.97 36.42
CA LYS A 250 12.20 11.64 37.69
C LYS A 250 10.70 11.50 38.04
N PRO A 251 10.33 11.64 39.33
CA PRO A 251 8.94 11.70 39.73
C PRO A 251 8.28 13.00 39.25
N TRP A 252 7.01 12.93 38.88
CA TRP A 252 6.20 14.05 38.40
C TRP A 252 4.99 14.25 39.33
N SER A 253 4.65 15.50 39.61
CA SER A 253 3.38 15.87 40.23
C SER A 253 2.35 16.14 39.13
N TYR A 254 1.05 15.98 39.45
CA TYR A 254 -0.02 16.40 38.56
C TYR A 254 0.06 17.89 38.15
N ARG A 255 0.74 18.72 38.96
CA ARG A 255 0.98 20.15 38.68
C ARG A 255 2.05 20.39 37.61
N ASP A 256 2.89 19.38 37.34
CA ASP A 256 3.94 19.43 36.30
C ASP A 256 3.42 19.05 34.92
N LEU A 257 2.17 18.61 34.86
CA LEU A 257 1.51 18.17 33.61
C LEU A 257 0.72 19.31 32.94
N PRO A 258 0.58 19.32 31.60
CA PRO A 258 1.08 18.31 30.70
C PRO A 258 2.57 18.47 30.38
N LYS A 259 3.28 17.34 30.23
CA LYS A 259 4.61 17.28 29.61
C LYS A 259 4.52 17.01 28.13
N ARG A 260 5.31 17.74 27.33
CA ARG A 260 5.34 17.63 25.89
C ARG A 260 6.77 17.47 25.41
N TYR A 261 7.11 16.28 24.91
CA TYR A 261 8.41 16.01 24.33
C TYR A 261 8.33 15.94 22.80
N ALA A 262 9.37 16.38 22.12
CA ALA A 262 9.52 16.28 20.69
C ALA A 262 10.92 15.83 20.31
N GLU A 263 11.04 15.04 19.27
CA GLU A 263 12.31 14.54 18.76
C GLU A 263 12.24 14.36 17.25
N PHE A 264 13.31 14.74 16.56
CA PHE A 264 13.61 14.27 15.20
C PHE A 264 14.45 13.00 15.29
N GLY A 265 13.86 11.96 15.88
CA GLY A 265 14.54 10.70 16.17
C GLY A 265 14.56 9.78 14.95
N THR A 266 15.76 9.30 14.61
CA THR A 266 15.89 8.27 13.56
C THR A 266 15.35 6.95 14.07
N VAL A 267 14.48 6.32 13.28
CA VAL A 267 13.95 4.97 13.53
C VAL A 267 14.26 4.04 12.37
N TYR A 268 14.24 2.74 12.64
CA TYR A 268 14.67 1.71 11.70
C TYR A 268 13.63 0.62 11.60
N ARG A 269 13.25 0.28 10.38
CA ARG A 269 12.34 -0.83 10.09
C ARG A 269 12.94 -1.72 9.02
N TYR A 270 12.82 -3.02 9.15
CA TYR A 270 13.43 -3.96 8.20
C TYR A 270 12.83 -3.83 6.80
N GLU A 271 11.53 -3.61 6.67
CA GLU A 271 10.79 -3.47 5.41
C GLU A 271 11.25 -4.45 4.32
N GLN A 272 10.37 -5.26 3.80
CA GLN A 272 10.76 -6.22 2.78
C GLN A 272 11.13 -5.53 1.46
N SER A 273 12.00 -6.15 0.66
CA SER A 273 12.58 -5.54 -0.54
C SER A 273 11.54 -5.03 -1.55
N GLY A 274 10.46 -5.76 -1.76
CA GLY A 274 9.38 -5.38 -2.69
C GLY A 274 8.49 -4.22 -2.22
N GLU A 275 8.60 -3.81 -0.96
CA GLU A 275 7.75 -2.79 -0.35
C GLU A 275 8.39 -1.40 -0.32
N LEU A 276 9.70 -1.30 -0.55
CA LEU A 276 10.45 -0.05 -0.51
C LEU A 276 10.01 0.91 -1.63
N HIS A 277 9.78 2.18 -1.29
CA HIS A 277 9.31 3.18 -2.24
C HIS A 277 9.87 4.57 -1.96
N GLY A 278 10.94 4.94 -2.67
CA GLY A 278 11.58 6.26 -2.56
C GLY A 278 11.88 6.64 -1.11
N LEU A 279 11.42 7.82 -0.68
CA LEU A 279 11.50 8.30 0.71
C LEU A 279 10.24 7.98 1.54
N THR A 280 9.18 7.47 0.92
CA THR A 280 7.91 7.22 1.62
C THR A 280 7.89 5.90 2.36
N ARG A 281 8.66 4.90 1.91
CA ARG A 281 8.84 3.64 2.62
C ARG A 281 10.31 3.22 2.56
N VAL A 282 11.00 3.40 3.67
CA VAL A 282 12.44 3.27 3.83
C VAL A 282 12.78 2.46 5.09
N ARG A 283 14.02 1.97 5.18
CA ARG A 283 14.52 1.21 6.33
C ARG A 283 15.09 2.06 7.45
N GLY A 284 15.47 3.31 7.14
CA GLY A 284 15.98 4.26 8.13
C GLY A 284 15.48 5.67 7.81
N PHE A 285 14.86 6.29 8.74
CA PHE A 285 14.26 7.64 8.58
C PHE A 285 14.17 8.40 9.90
#